data_042df0da3b6dd4cffd941ec96f3cff66
#
_entry.id   042df0da3b6dd4cffd941ec96f3cff66
#
_cell.length_a   1.000
_cell.length_b   1.000
_cell.length_c   1.000
_cell.angle_alpha   90.00
_cell.angle_beta   90.00
_cell.angle_gamma   90.00
#
_symmetry.space_group_name_H-M   'P 1'
#
loop_
_entity.id
_entity.type
_entity.pdbx_description
1 polymer ?
#
loop_
_entity_poly.entity_id
_entity_poly.type
_entity_poly.pdbx_seq_one_letter_code
_entity_poly.pdbx_strand_id
1 'polypeptide(L)'
;MQPKIKSYSDSELIRFNAALAELDEQMERLMVIHQMLGTRISDTLTLQTDCLYRQDGHPMIQIRQMKTTTFVKPISAELELLIEKAIQYTRKMYGDTVYIFVDEKNSKRPMQYNTVQNKVMDLIQKKDLRDDHGELFGFGTHMFRHVYGIRLTELHLDDWTIAKLLGHTSVKNVKFYRKMSLQIIADETREIRAEMSRMIRANLAGWGKEYEQI
;
A
#
# COMPACT_ATOMS: atom_id res chain seq x y z
N MET A 1 -16.28 -18.73 -9.14
CA MET A 1 -16.20 -17.34 -8.67
C MET A 1 -14.73 -16.95 -8.64
N GLN A 2 -14.26 -16.04 -9.46
CA GLN A 2 -12.89 -15.54 -9.35
C GLN A 2 -12.81 -14.68 -8.07
N PRO A 3 -11.74 -14.80 -7.26
CA PRO A 3 -11.60 -13.95 -6.09
C PRO A 3 -11.52 -12.49 -6.56
N LYS A 4 -12.47 -11.66 -6.10
CA LYS A 4 -12.39 -10.20 -6.32
C LYS A 4 -11.03 -9.72 -5.82
N ILE A 5 -10.31 -9.03 -6.69
CA ILE A 5 -9.06 -8.36 -6.32
C ILE A 5 -9.41 -7.32 -5.26
N LYS A 6 -8.80 -7.48 -4.09
CA LYS A 6 -8.95 -6.51 -3.00
C LYS A 6 -7.72 -5.61 -3.00
N SER A 7 -7.86 -4.46 -3.65
CA SER A 7 -6.92 -3.35 -3.62
C SER A 7 -7.72 -2.06 -3.58
N TYR A 8 -7.20 -1.03 -2.96
CA TYR A 8 -7.84 0.28 -2.98
C TYR A 8 -7.60 0.97 -4.31
N SER A 9 -8.63 1.67 -4.82
CA SER A 9 -8.50 2.59 -5.93
C SER A 9 -7.83 3.91 -5.50
N ASP A 10 -7.42 4.72 -6.46
CA ASP A 10 -6.84 6.05 -6.17
C ASP A 10 -7.86 6.97 -5.51
N SER A 11 -9.11 6.95 -5.96
CA SER A 11 -10.21 7.71 -5.37
C SER A 11 -10.48 7.30 -3.92
N GLU A 12 -10.46 6.01 -3.62
CA GLU A 12 -10.59 5.48 -2.26
C GLU A 12 -9.42 5.92 -1.37
N LEU A 13 -8.19 5.86 -1.87
CA LEU A 13 -7.01 6.31 -1.13
C LEU A 13 -7.04 7.81 -0.86
N ILE A 14 -7.47 8.64 -1.83
CA ILE A 14 -7.61 10.09 -1.64
C ILE A 14 -8.60 10.39 -0.51
N ARG A 15 -9.79 9.75 -0.54
CA ARG A 15 -10.80 9.93 0.51
C ARG A 15 -10.31 9.47 1.87
N PHE A 16 -9.69 8.30 1.92
CA PHE A 16 -9.13 7.76 3.16
C PHE A 16 -8.03 8.67 3.73
N ASN A 17 -7.08 9.10 2.90
CA ASN A 17 -5.98 9.95 3.34
C ASN A 17 -6.46 11.33 3.82
N ALA A 18 -7.48 11.91 3.19
CA ALA A 18 -8.09 13.14 3.66
C ALA A 18 -8.71 13.00 5.06
N ALA A 19 -9.22 11.82 5.40
CA ALA A 19 -9.79 11.56 6.72
C ALA A 19 -8.73 11.34 7.81
N LEU A 20 -7.50 10.91 7.46
CA LEU A 20 -6.44 10.62 8.44
C LEU A 20 -6.06 11.82 9.32
N ALA A 21 -6.21 13.05 8.80
CA ALA A 21 -5.94 14.27 9.55
C ALA A 21 -6.78 14.45 10.83
N GLU A 22 -7.83 13.65 11.02
CA GLU A 22 -8.65 13.64 12.23
C GLU A 22 -8.19 12.62 13.29
N LEU A 23 -7.24 11.78 12.95
CA LEU A 23 -6.59 10.91 13.91
C LEU A 23 -5.56 11.67 14.75
N ASP A 24 -5.14 11.08 15.86
CA ASP A 24 -3.98 11.59 16.57
C ASP A 24 -2.72 11.52 15.70
N GLU A 25 -1.78 12.42 15.99
CA GLU A 25 -0.58 12.63 15.17
C GLU A 25 0.27 11.36 15.01
N GLN A 26 0.33 10.48 16.02
CA GLN A 26 1.05 9.22 15.92
C GLN A 26 0.38 8.27 14.94
N MET A 27 -0.96 8.18 14.98
CA MET A 27 -1.73 7.30 14.11
C MET A 27 -1.74 7.80 12.66
N GLU A 28 -1.91 9.11 12.44
CA GLU A 28 -1.82 9.73 11.12
C GLU A 28 -0.47 9.38 10.46
N ARG A 29 0.63 9.64 11.15
CA ARG A 29 1.99 9.34 10.64
C ARG A 29 2.20 7.86 10.39
N LEU A 30 1.72 6.99 11.30
CA LEU A 30 1.78 5.54 11.12
C LEU A 30 1.12 5.13 9.81
N MET A 31 -0.10 5.61 9.54
CA MET A 31 -0.85 5.21 8.35
C MET A 31 -0.23 5.72 7.06
N VAL A 32 0.27 6.96 7.04
CA VAL A 32 0.98 7.52 5.87
C VAL A 32 2.28 6.74 5.60
N ILE A 33 3.12 6.53 6.62
CA ILE A 33 4.38 5.80 6.48
C ILE A 33 4.12 4.34 6.07
N HIS A 34 3.09 3.69 6.62
CA HIS A 34 2.71 2.33 6.26
C HIS A 34 2.37 2.19 4.77
N GLN A 35 1.59 3.13 4.23
CA GLN A 35 1.24 3.17 2.81
C GLN A 35 2.49 3.36 1.92
N MET A 36 3.35 4.31 2.27
CA MET A 36 4.57 4.62 1.50
C MET A 36 5.63 3.52 1.58
N LEU A 37 5.69 2.76 2.66
CA LEU A 37 6.62 1.64 2.80
C LEU A 37 6.11 0.37 2.12
N GLY A 38 4.80 0.14 2.03
CA GLY A 38 4.23 -1.10 1.50
C GLY A 38 4.64 -2.36 2.28
N THR A 39 5.02 -2.21 3.55
CA THR A 39 5.43 -3.30 4.45
C THR A 39 4.22 -4.04 5.01
N ARG A 40 4.42 -5.15 5.72
CA ARG A 40 3.36 -5.69 6.58
C ARG A 40 3.13 -4.74 7.75
N ILE A 41 1.90 -4.66 8.25
CA ILE A 41 1.59 -3.76 9.37
C ILE A 41 2.46 -4.07 10.60
N SER A 42 2.71 -5.35 10.89
CA SER A 42 3.63 -5.75 11.97
C SER A 42 5.01 -5.14 11.83
N ASP A 43 5.53 -5.09 10.60
CA ASP A 43 6.87 -4.57 10.33
C ASP A 43 6.90 -3.03 10.47
N THR A 44 5.81 -2.35 10.12
CA THR A 44 5.66 -0.89 10.34
C THR A 44 5.53 -0.56 11.83
N LEU A 45 4.71 -1.32 12.57
CA LEU A 45 4.50 -1.10 14.01
C LEU A 45 5.78 -1.32 14.82
N THR A 46 6.68 -2.19 14.36
CA THR A 46 7.95 -2.48 15.03
C THR A 46 9.14 -1.73 14.46
N LEU A 47 8.92 -0.68 13.63
CA LEU A 47 10.00 0.20 13.18
C LEU A 47 10.71 0.82 14.38
N GLN A 48 12.04 0.75 14.36
CA GLN A 48 12.86 1.27 15.45
C GLN A 48 13.37 2.67 15.12
N THR A 49 13.70 3.43 16.13
CA THR A 49 14.17 4.82 16.00
C THR A 49 15.54 4.95 15.34
N ASP A 50 16.27 3.84 15.18
CA ASP A 50 17.55 3.72 14.48
C ASP A 50 17.42 3.13 13.06
N CYS A 51 16.21 3.10 12.49
CA CYS A 51 15.95 2.44 11.21
C CYS A 51 16.51 3.18 9.99
N LEU A 52 16.81 4.48 10.11
CA LEU A 52 17.28 5.31 9.00
C LEU A 52 18.81 5.34 8.95
N TYR A 53 19.35 5.26 7.74
CA TYR A 53 20.77 5.49 7.48
C TYR A 53 20.96 5.94 6.01
N ARG A 54 22.18 6.35 5.66
CA ARG A 54 22.52 6.70 4.28
C ARG A 54 23.58 5.75 3.73
N GLN A 55 23.40 5.36 2.47
CA GLN A 55 24.37 4.58 1.71
C GLN A 55 24.61 5.27 0.37
N ASP A 56 25.86 5.63 0.09
CA ASP A 56 26.26 6.34 -1.13
C ASP A 56 25.41 7.60 -1.41
N GLY A 57 25.05 8.33 -0.34
CA GLY A 57 24.21 9.53 -0.39
C GLY A 57 22.71 9.27 -0.47
N HIS A 58 22.27 8.04 -0.72
CA HIS A 58 20.86 7.66 -0.80
C HIS A 58 20.26 7.35 0.58
N PRO A 59 19.07 7.87 0.89
CA PRO A 59 18.38 7.52 2.12
C PRO A 59 17.90 6.07 2.07
N MET A 60 18.19 5.32 3.11
CA MET A 60 17.89 3.90 3.26
C MET A 60 17.11 3.67 4.53
N ILE A 61 16.24 2.66 4.51
CA ILE A 61 15.58 2.17 5.72
C ILE A 61 15.90 0.71 5.96
N GLN A 62 16.23 0.40 7.23
CA GLN A 62 16.39 -0.96 7.73
C GLN A 62 15.11 -1.40 8.46
N ILE A 63 14.52 -2.50 8.03
CA ILE A 63 13.29 -3.05 8.58
C ILE A 63 13.59 -4.43 9.18
N ARG A 64 13.41 -4.54 10.51
CA ARG A 64 13.59 -5.80 11.24
C ARG A 64 12.25 -6.52 11.26
N GLN A 65 12.11 -7.59 10.47
CA GLN A 65 10.86 -8.35 10.38
C GLN A 65 10.73 -9.30 11.57
N MET A 66 9.55 -9.39 12.18
CA MET A 66 9.30 -10.27 13.33
C MET A 66 9.48 -11.76 13.02
N LYS A 67 9.27 -12.20 11.77
CA LYS A 67 9.24 -13.62 11.38
C LYS A 67 10.41 -14.07 10.52
N THR A 68 11.25 -13.15 10.07
CA THR A 68 12.31 -13.43 9.11
C THR A 68 13.54 -12.59 9.40
N THR A 69 14.31 -12.30 8.39
CA THR A 69 15.53 -11.52 8.46
C THR A 69 15.25 -10.02 8.37
N THR A 70 16.21 -9.22 8.82
CA THR A 70 16.27 -7.80 8.50
C THR A 70 16.45 -7.61 7.00
N PHE A 71 15.68 -6.70 6.41
CA PHE A 71 15.89 -6.26 5.04
C PHE A 71 16.05 -4.74 4.98
N VAL A 72 16.74 -4.29 3.95
CA VAL A 72 16.99 -2.88 3.68
C VAL A 72 16.44 -2.51 2.33
N LYS A 73 15.97 -1.27 2.18
CA LYS A 73 15.57 -0.73 0.90
C LYS A 73 15.80 0.78 0.83
N PRO A 74 15.99 1.34 -0.38
CA PRO A 74 16.02 2.78 -0.57
C PRO A 74 14.62 3.36 -0.32
N ILE A 75 14.59 4.61 0.16
CA ILE A 75 13.37 5.40 0.35
C ILE A 75 13.55 6.78 -0.29
N SER A 76 12.45 7.50 -0.50
CA SER A 76 12.52 8.88 -0.96
C SER A 76 12.92 9.84 0.17
N ALA A 77 13.40 11.02 -0.18
CA ALA A 77 13.74 12.05 0.80
C ALA A 77 12.50 12.52 1.60
N GLU A 78 11.33 12.53 0.97
CA GLU A 78 10.07 12.87 1.63
C GLU A 78 9.70 11.84 2.70
N LEU A 79 9.88 10.54 2.39
CA LEU A 79 9.62 9.48 3.36
C LEU A 79 10.65 9.48 4.49
N GLU A 80 11.93 9.74 4.21
CA GLU A 80 12.98 9.96 5.22
C GLU A 80 12.52 11.05 6.20
N LEU A 81 12.12 12.23 5.68
CA LEU A 81 11.66 13.37 6.49
C LEU A 81 10.40 13.02 7.34
N LEU A 82 9.45 12.29 6.77
CA LEU A 82 8.24 11.86 7.52
C LEU A 82 8.60 10.92 8.67
N ILE A 83 9.53 9.99 8.45
CA ILE A 83 9.99 9.06 9.49
C ILE A 83 10.77 9.83 10.57
N GLU A 84 11.65 10.76 10.19
CA GLU A 84 12.35 11.63 11.15
C GLU A 84 11.39 12.42 12.03
N LYS A 85 10.35 13.02 11.43
CA LYS A 85 9.31 13.73 12.18
C LYS A 85 8.54 12.80 13.13
N ALA A 86 8.28 11.56 12.72
CA ALA A 86 7.66 10.57 13.58
C ALA A 86 8.56 10.22 14.77
N ILE A 87 9.87 10.04 14.54
CA ILE A 87 10.86 9.80 15.61
C ILE A 87 10.93 10.98 16.58
N GLN A 88 10.98 12.22 16.05
CA GLN A 88 11.01 13.42 16.87
C GLN A 88 9.75 13.58 17.74
N TYR A 89 8.57 13.32 17.14
CA TYR A 89 7.31 13.31 17.87
C TYR A 89 7.34 12.31 19.03
N THR A 90 7.73 11.08 18.75
CA THR A 90 7.76 10.01 19.77
C THR A 90 8.74 10.35 20.89
N ARG A 91 9.93 10.84 20.57
CA ARG A 91 10.90 11.32 21.57
C ARG A 91 10.35 12.46 22.44
N LYS A 92 9.65 13.41 21.81
CA LYS A 92 9.03 14.54 22.53
C LYS A 92 7.93 14.09 23.49
N MET A 93 7.11 13.13 23.08
CA MET A 93 5.93 12.71 23.84
C MET A 93 6.23 11.62 24.89
N TYR A 94 7.18 10.71 24.57
CA TYR A 94 7.40 9.50 25.37
C TYR A 94 8.85 9.33 25.82
N GLY A 95 9.75 10.24 25.46
CA GLY A 95 11.18 10.16 25.76
C GLY A 95 11.91 9.18 24.84
N ASP A 96 13.02 8.62 25.32
CA ASP A 96 13.80 7.65 24.54
C ASP A 96 13.08 6.29 24.49
N THR A 97 12.72 5.90 23.30
CA THR A 97 12.02 4.65 23.00
C THR A 97 12.74 3.86 21.92
N VAL A 98 12.55 2.54 21.92
CA VAL A 98 13.09 1.67 20.87
C VAL A 98 12.27 1.81 19.58
N TYR A 99 10.95 1.94 19.71
CA TYR A 99 10.01 1.95 18.58
C TYR A 99 9.56 3.36 18.24
N ILE A 100 9.28 3.60 16.95
CA ILE A 100 8.73 4.87 16.48
C ILE A 100 7.25 4.99 16.88
N PHE A 101 6.50 3.90 16.76
CA PHE A 101 5.07 3.83 17.08
C PHE A 101 4.88 3.02 18.35
N VAL A 102 4.53 3.69 19.42
CA VAL A 102 4.49 3.10 20.76
C VAL A 102 3.08 2.96 21.30
N ASP A 103 2.89 2.02 22.19
CA ASP A 103 1.65 1.90 22.96
C ASP A 103 1.56 3.07 23.95
N GLU A 104 0.45 3.81 23.92
CA GLU A 104 0.24 4.99 24.78
C GLU A 104 0.30 4.68 26.29
N LYS A 105 -0.07 3.44 26.67
CA LYS A 105 -0.05 2.99 28.07
C LYS A 105 1.32 2.45 28.49
N ASN A 106 2.14 2.02 27.51
CA ASN A 106 3.46 1.48 27.79
C ASN A 106 4.41 1.72 26.61
N SER A 107 5.09 2.87 26.62
CA SER A 107 6.01 3.30 25.55
C SER A 107 7.22 2.37 25.33
N LYS A 108 7.45 1.37 26.19
CA LYS A 108 8.45 0.32 25.95
C LYS A 108 7.99 -0.75 24.97
N ARG A 109 6.73 -0.73 24.57
CA ARG A 109 6.12 -1.68 23.62
C ARG A 109 5.69 -0.96 22.35
N PRO A 110 5.75 -1.64 21.20
CA PRO A 110 5.19 -1.09 19.97
C PRO A 110 3.66 -1.03 20.08
N MET A 111 3.07 -0.10 19.35
CA MET A 111 1.61 0.00 19.20
C MET A 111 1.02 -1.32 18.72
N GLN A 112 -0.13 -1.70 19.27
CA GLN A 112 -0.81 -2.94 18.92
C GLN A 112 -1.68 -2.79 17.68
N TYR A 113 -1.74 -3.84 16.86
CA TYR A 113 -2.58 -3.84 15.65
C TYR A 113 -4.06 -3.53 15.96
N ASN A 114 -4.58 -4.07 17.05
CA ASN A 114 -5.98 -3.82 17.44
C ASN A 114 -6.24 -2.33 17.72
N THR A 115 -5.25 -1.59 18.27
CA THR A 115 -5.36 -0.14 18.46
C THR A 115 -5.52 0.57 17.12
N VAL A 116 -4.70 0.20 16.13
CA VAL A 116 -4.80 0.74 14.75
C VAL A 116 -6.16 0.43 14.16
N GLN A 117 -6.57 -0.82 14.22
CA GLN A 117 -7.83 -1.27 13.64
C GLN A 117 -9.02 -0.52 14.25
N ASN A 118 -9.10 -0.43 15.57
CA ASN A 118 -10.20 0.23 16.26
C ASN A 118 -10.25 1.72 15.92
N LYS A 119 -9.14 2.46 16.05
CA LYS A 119 -9.10 3.90 15.77
C LYS A 119 -9.48 4.22 14.31
N VAL A 120 -9.01 3.41 13.35
CA VAL A 120 -9.34 3.62 11.93
C VAL A 120 -10.78 3.23 11.64
N MET A 121 -11.30 2.14 12.20
CA MET A 121 -12.71 1.76 12.03
C MET A 121 -13.66 2.79 12.64
N ASP A 122 -13.34 3.34 13.81
CA ASP A 122 -14.10 4.43 14.43
C ASP A 122 -14.12 5.69 13.54
N LEU A 123 -12.96 6.04 12.94
CA LEU A 123 -12.88 7.14 11.98
C LEU A 123 -13.77 6.90 10.76
N ILE A 124 -13.71 5.70 10.16
CA ILE A 124 -14.51 5.31 8.99
C ILE A 124 -16.01 5.44 9.30
N GLN A 125 -16.44 4.95 10.44
CA GLN A 125 -17.84 5.04 10.87
C GLN A 125 -18.26 6.48 11.16
N LYS A 126 -17.45 7.24 11.91
CA LYS A 126 -17.72 8.65 12.25
C LYS A 126 -17.85 9.53 11.01
N LYS A 127 -17.05 9.27 9.97
CA LYS A 127 -17.04 10.03 8.72
C LYS A 127 -17.98 9.49 7.65
N ASP A 128 -18.63 8.38 7.91
CA ASP A 128 -19.38 7.64 6.88
C ASP A 128 -18.55 7.45 5.59
N LEU A 129 -17.28 7.06 5.76
CA LEU A 129 -16.36 6.92 4.64
C LEU A 129 -16.80 5.75 3.77
N ARG A 130 -17.04 6.03 2.47
CA ARG A 130 -17.55 5.03 1.52
C ARG A 130 -16.50 4.64 0.49
N ASP A 131 -16.55 3.39 0.04
CA ASP A 131 -15.81 2.88 -1.11
C ASP A 131 -16.42 3.37 -2.45
N ASP A 132 -15.85 2.97 -3.57
CA ASP A 132 -16.32 3.36 -4.91
C ASP A 132 -17.67 2.72 -5.28
N HIS A 133 -18.15 1.74 -4.50
CA HIS A 133 -19.47 1.10 -4.67
C HIS A 133 -20.54 1.68 -3.75
N GLY A 134 -20.19 2.68 -2.92
CA GLY A 134 -21.09 3.29 -1.94
C GLY A 134 -21.24 2.49 -0.64
N GLU A 135 -20.50 1.38 -0.49
CA GLU A 135 -20.47 0.61 0.74
C GLU A 135 -19.52 1.25 1.76
N LEU A 136 -19.69 0.93 3.05
CA LEU A 136 -18.78 1.41 4.07
C LEU A 136 -17.36 0.95 3.76
N PHE A 137 -16.40 1.89 3.85
CA PHE A 137 -15.00 1.63 3.48
C PHE A 137 -14.43 0.43 4.24
N GLY A 138 -14.01 -0.57 3.49
CA GLY A 138 -13.45 -1.80 4.05
C GLY A 138 -11.98 -1.64 4.43
N PHE A 139 -11.67 -1.41 5.70
CA PHE A 139 -10.28 -1.26 6.16
C PHE A 139 -9.53 -2.59 6.22
N GLY A 140 -8.37 -2.62 5.56
CA GLY A 140 -7.44 -3.75 5.61
C GLY A 140 -6.00 -3.30 5.34
N THR A 141 -5.13 -3.39 6.34
CA THR A 141 -3.74 -2.93 6.23
C THR A 141 -2.96 -3.64 5.13
N HIS A 142 -3.31 -4.89 4.81
CA HIS A 142 -2.66 -5.64 3.73
C HIS A 142 -3.01 -5.09 2.34
N MET A 143 -4.15 -4.42 2.19
CA MET A 143 -4.56 -3.81 0.93
C MET A 143 -3.64 -2.67 0.50
N PHE A 144 -3.09 -1.88 1.43
CA PHE A 144 -2.09 -0.86 1.11
C PHE A 144 -0.81 -1.48 0.52
N ARG A 145 -0.41 -2.63 1.04
CA ARG A 145 0.72 -3.38 0.48
C ARG A 145 0.39 -3.93 -0.91
N HIS A 146 -0.85 -4.34 -1.18
CA HIS A 146 -1.29 -4.71 -2.53
C HIS A 146 -1.20 -3.53 -3.48
N VAL A 147 -1.70 -2.35 -3.11
CA VAL A 147 -1.55 -1.11 -3.89
C VAL A 147 -0.07 -0.84 -4.21
N TYR A 148 0.78 -0.86 -3.19
CA TYR A 148 2.22 -0.65 -3.37
C TYR A 148 2.83 -1.66 -4.34
N GLY A 149 2.52 -2.95 -4.18
CA GLY A 149 3.01 -4.02 -5.05
C GLY A 149 2.52 -3.88 -6.50
N ILE A 150 1.25 -3.50 -6.72
CA ILE A 150 0.69 -3.25 -8.05
C ILE A 150 1.43 -2.09 -8.71
N ARG A 151 1.62 -0.96 -8.02
CA ARG A 151 2.34 0.20 -8.56
C ARG A 151 3.78 -0.14 -8.94
N LEU A 152 4.48 -0.98 -8.19
CA LEU A 152 5.81 -1.46 -8.58
C LEU A 152 5.77 -2.27 -9.88
N THR A 153 4.71 -3.05 -10.14
CA THR A 153 4.56 -3.78 -11.40
C THR A 153 4.26 -2.86 -12.58
N GLU A 154 3.50 -1.80 -12.36
CA GLU A 154 3.18 -0.76 -13.36
C GLU A 154 4.42 0.05 -13.77
N LEU A 155 5.39 0.20 -12.86
CA LEU A 155 6.70 0.77 -13.15
C LEU A 155 7.63 -0.18 -13.93
N HIS A 156 7.13 -1.34 -14.35
CA HIS A 156 7.88 -2.35 -15.13
C HIS A 156 9.16 -2.87 -14.46
N LEU A 157 9.24 -2.81 -13.13
CA LEU A 157 10.35 -3.38 -12.40
C LEU A 157 10.38 -4.91 -12.53
N ASP A 158 11.57 -5.51 -12.47
CA ASP A 158 11.71 -6.96 -12.47
C ASP A 158 11.25 -7.60 -11.15
N ASP A 159 10.93 -8.89 -11.20
CA ASP A 159 10.35 -9.62 -10.07
C ASP A 159 11.26 -9.67 -8.85
N TRP A 160 12.58 -9.71 -9.03
CA TRP A 160 13.53 -9.72 -7.92
C TRP A 160 13.59 -8.37 -7.23
N THR A 161 13.59 -7.28 -8.00
CA THR A 161 13.54 -5.92 -7.46
C THR A 161 12.25 -5.69 -6.68
N ILE A 162 11.09 -6.09 -7.22
CA ILE A 162 9.80 -6.02 -6.51
C ILE A 162 9.84 -6.86 -5.22
N ALA A 163 10.36 -8.09 -5.29
CA ALA A 163 10.47 -8.95 -4.11
C ALA A 163 11.34 -8.30 -3.02
N LYS A 164 12.49 -7.74 -3.38
CA LYS A 164 13.39 -7.01 -2.45
C LYS A 164 12.70 -5.81 -1.81
N LEU A 165 12.04 -4.96 -2.61
CA LEU A 165 11.33 -3.77 -2.11
C LEU A 165 10.21 -4.11 -1.14
N LEU A 166 9.60 -5.28 -1.30
CA LEU A 166 8.57 -5.80 -0.42
C LEU A 166 9.12 -6.64 0.76
N GLY A 167 10.42 -6.90 0.82
CA GLY A 167 11.03 -7.77 1.83
C GLY A 167 10.58 -9.24 1.70
N HIS A 168 10.43 -9.73 0.47
CA HIS A 168 10.16 -11.13 0.18
C HIS A 168 11.47 -11.89 -0.04
N THR A 169 11.54 -13.11 0.46
CA THR A 169 12.68 -14.03 0.23
C THR A 169 12.60 -14.75 -1.11
N SER A 170 11.47 -14.66 -1.82
CA SER A 170 11.27 -15.28 -3.14
C SER A 170 10.32 -14.46 -4.01
N VAL A 171 10.43 -14.66 -5.33
CA VAL A 171 9.58 -13.99 -6.33
C VAL A 171 8.17 -14.59 -6.44
N LYS A 172 7.88 -15.70 -5.75
CA LYS A 172 6.58 -16.41 -5.89
C LYS A 172 5.38 -15.49 -5.68
N ASN A 173 5.47 -14.59 -4.70
CA ASN A 173 4.38 -13.67 -4.37
C ASN A 173 4.28 -12.49 -5.35
N VAL A 174 5.32 -12.18 -6.12
CA VAL A 174 5.30 -11.08 -7.10
C VAL A 174 4.33 -11.40 -8.24
N LYS A 175 4.23 -12.65 -8.65
CA LYS A 175 3.25 -13.11 -9.67
C LYS A 175 1.81 -12.73 -9.32
N PHE A 176 1.49 -12.65 -8.04
CA PHE A 176 0.18 -12.21 -7.58
C PHE A 176 -0.08 -10.74 -7.92
N TYR A 177 0.88 -9.85 -7.67
CA TYR A 177 0.75 -8.41 -8.01
C TYR A 177 0.67 -8.19 -9.51
N ARG A 178 1.47 -8.89 -10.31
CA ARG A 178 1.38 -8.82 -11.78
C ARG A 178 0.01 -9.26 -12.29
N LYS A 179 -0.54 -10.34 -11.75
CA LYS A 179 -1.90 -10.79 -12.10
C LYS A 179 -2.95 -9.74 -11.74
N MET A 180 -2.82 -9.12 -10.58
CA MET A 180 -3.72 -8.05 -10.14
C MET A 180 -3.65 -6.83 -11.07
N SER A 181 -2.44 -6.37 -11.41
CA SER A 181 -2.23 -5.26 -12.34
C SER A 181 -2.87 -5.53 -13.71
N LEU A 182 -2.62 -6.69 -14.30
CA LEU A 182 -3.23 -7.07 -15.58
C LEU A 182 -4.76 -7.14 -15.53
N GLN A 183 -5.33 -7.58 -14.41
CA GLN A 183 -6.78 -7.64 -14.25
C GLN A 183 -7.39 -6.25 -14.11
N ILE A 184 -6.77 -5.33 -13.38
CA ILE A 184 -7.20 -3.93 -13.28
C ILE A 184 -7.18 -3.30 -14.67
N ILE A 185 -6.08 -3.43 -15.41
CA ILE A 185 -5.98 -2.93 -16.80
C ILE A 185 -7.10 -3.52 -17.67
N ALA A 186 -7.36 -4.83 -17.54
CA ALA A 186 -8.42 -5.48 -18.32
C ALA A 186 -9.82 -4.95 -17.98
N ASP A 187 -10.07 -4.62 -16.72
CA ASP A 187 -11.35 -4.06 -16.28
C ASP A 187 -11.51 -2.60 -16.72
N GLU A 188 -10.48 -1.76 -16.51
CA GLU A 188 -10.48 -0.34 -16.88
C GLU A 188 -10.59 -0.13 -18.38
N THR A 189 -10.02 -1.02 -19.19
CA THR A 189 -10.06 -0.92 -20.66
C THR A 189 -11.23 -1.64 -21.32
N ARG A 190 -12.16 -2.22 -20.55
CA ARG A 190 -13.26 -3.04 -21.07
C ARG A 190 -14.13 -2.31 -22.09
N GLU A 191 -14.54 -1.09 -21.76
CA GLU A 191 -15.39 -0.27 -22.64
C GLU A 191 -14.67 0.14 -23.91
N ILE A 192 -13.41 0.58 -23.79
CA ILE A 192 -12.57 0.94 -24.93
C ILE A 192 -12.38 -0.27 -25.86
N ARG A 193 -12.09 -1.45 -25.29
CA ARG A 193 -11.94 -2.68 -26.09
C ARG A 193 -13.24 -3.09 -26.77
N ALA A 194 -14.40 -2.91 -26.10
CA ALA A 194 -15.69 -3.18 -26.70
C ALA A 194 -15.99 -2.22 -27.85
N GLU A 195 -15.64 -0.93 -27.72
CA GLU A 195 -15.76 0.05 -28.79
C GLU A 195 -14.87 -0.29 -29.98
N MET A 196 -13.61 -0.58 -29.73
CA MET A 196 -12.67 -1.04 -30.77
C MET A 196 -13.20 -2.27 -31.50
N SER A 197 -13.77 -3.25 -30.79
CA SER A 197 -14.37 -4.43 -31.40
C SER A 197 -15.56 -4.06 -32.30
N ARG A 198 -16.41 -3.11 -31.90
CA ARG A 198 -17.51 -2.61 -32.72
C ARG A 198 -17.00 -1.94 -34.00
N MET A 199 -16.00 -1.08 -33.87
CA MET A 199 -15.37 -0.41 -35.03
C MET A 199 -14.73 -1.42 -36.00
N ILE A 200 -14.01 -2.42 -35.49
CA ILE A 200 -13.38 -3.47 -36.31
C ILE A 200 -14.46 -4.26 -37.05
N ARG A 201 -15.54 -4.69 -36.35
CA ARG A 201 -16.64 -5.43 -37.00
C ARG A 201 -17.31 -4.61 -38.08
N ALA A 202 -17.54 -3.32 -37.86
CA ALA A 202 -18.12 -2.43 -38.86
C ALA A 202 -17.22 -2.31 -40.11
N ASN A 203 -15.90 -2.26 -39.94
CA ASN A 203 -14.94 -2.19 -41.01
C ASN A 203 -14.71 -3.52 -41.76
N LEU A 204 -14.98 -4.65 -41.11
CA LEU A 204 -14.87 -6.01 -41.67
C LEU A 204 -16.17 -6.46 -42.38
N ALA A 205 -17.27 -5.70 -42.24
CA ALA A 205 -18.54 -6.02 -42.88
C ALA A 205 -18.32 -6.12 -44.41
N GLY A 206 -18.61 -7.29 -45.02
CA GLY A 206 -18.43 -7.56 -46.45
C GLY A 206 -17.06 -8.08 -46.86
N TRP A 207 -16.10 -8.33 -45.91
CA TRP A 207 -14.79 -8.88 -46.25
C TRP A 207 -14.77 -10.40 -46.45
N GLY A 208 -15.83 -11.11 -46.03
CA GLY A 208 -15.98 -12.54 -46.22
C GLY A 208 -16.49 -13.23 -44.98
N LYS A 209 -17.03 -14.45 -45.13
CA LYS A 209 -17.71 -15.21 -44.04
C LYS A 209 -16.80 -15.52 -42.86
N GLU A 210 -15.51 -15.61 -43.07
CA GLU A 210 -14.50 -15.87 -42.02
C GLU A 210 -14.39 -14.70 -41.01
N TYR A 211 -14.75 -13.46 -41.43
CA TYR A 211 -14.74 -12.27 -40.53
C TYR A 211 -16.12 -11.93 -39.98
N GLU A 212 -17.20 -12.53 -40.49
CA GLU A 212 -18.56 -12.31 -39.99
C GLU A 212 -18.83 -13.00 -38.63
N GLN A 213 -17.95 -13.94 -38.24
CA GLN A 213 -18.05 -14.71 -36.99
C GLN A 213 -17.19 -14.18 -35.84
N ILE A 214 -16.45 -13.10 -36.08
CA ILE A 214 -15.68 -12.39 -35.03
C ILE A 214 -16.58 -11.34 -34.36
#